data_2bb5f67fbe4c8c1731289850987829b1
#
_entry.id   2bb5f67fbe4c8c1731289850987829b1
#
_cell.length_a   1.000
_cell.length_b   1.000
_cell.length_c   1.000
_cell.angle_alpha   90.00
_cell.angle_beta   90.00
_cell.angle_gamma   90.00
#
_symmetry.space_group_name_H-M   'P 1'
#
loop_
_entity.id
_entity.type
_entity.pdbx_description
1 polymer ?
#
loop_
_entity_poly.entity_id
_entity_poly.type
_entity_poly.pdbx_seq_one_letter_code
_entity_poly.pdbx_strand_id
1 'polypeptide(L)'
;MKEELLFCPLGGSGEIGMNMNLFAYGKPENQKWIIVDIGVTFTDDSYPGIDLIYPDPGFIIEKKNDLLGIVLTHGHEDHIGAIAHIWPKLKCKIFATPFTAVLIKEKFKEKQIDITKSLEIVNLNGTIELGPFKIEYITLTHSILEPNGLRIETPAGVILHTGDWKVDPNPLIGDKINSERLKKIGEKGVLAMICDSTNVFSIGRSGSELDVRKSMLNIISNIKKKVIVTSFASNVARMESVFYCAEQTGREISLVGRSMQKIYKAAKQCGYLKDIIEPIDLRKAKNIPSEKI
;
A
#
# COMPACT_ATOMS: atom_id res chain seq x y z
N MET A 1 7.65 6.58 -37.25
CA MET A 1 7.86 5.34 -36.44
C MET A 1 6.52 4.90 -35.87
N LYS A 2 6.36 3.62 -35.52
CA LYS A 2 5.13 3.05 -34.95
C LYS A 2 5.01 3.47 -33.48
N GLU A 3 3.78 3.62 -32.98
CA GLU A 3 3.55 3.82 -31.55
C GLU A 3 3.85 2.52 -30.79
N GLU A 4 4.42 2.67 -29.60
CA GLU A 4 4.89 1.58 -28.76
C GLU A 4 4.38 1.75 -27.32
N LEU A 5 4.08 0.63 -26.67
CA LEU A 5 3.84 0.55 -25.24
C LEU A 5 5.10 -0.02 -24.58
N LEU A 6 5.67 0.74 -23.64
CA LEU A 6 6.89 0.35 -22.95
C LEU A 6 6.61 0.13 -21.46
N PHE A 7 7.31 -0.84 -20.89
CA PHE A 7 7.44 -1.06 -19.45
C PHE A 7 8.92 -0.98 -19.08
N CYS A 8 9.24 -0.13 -18.09
CA CYS A 8 10.60 0.07 -17.64
C CYS A 8 10.62 0.12 -16.10
N PRO A 9 10.94 -1.00 -15.42
CA PRO A 9 11.12 -1.00 -13.98
C PRO A 9 12.45 -0.33 -13.60
N LEU A 10 12.40 0.65 -12.72
CA LEU A 10 13.59 1.27 -12.12
C LEU A 10 13.94 0.62 -10.77
N GLY A 11 12.99 -0.08 -10.17
CA GLY A 11 13.16 -0.86 -8.95
C GLY A 11 12.00 -1.82 -8.73
N GLY A 12 12.15 -2.79 -7.83
CA GLY A 12 11.14 -3.79 -7.50
C GLY A 12 11.06 -4.98 -8.46
N SER A 13 11.91 -5.07 -9.49
CA SER A 13 11.92 -6.18 -10.43
C SER A 13 13.13 -7.08 -10.20
N GLY A 14 12.88 -8.35 -9.82
CA GLY A 14 13.94 -9.29 -9.43
C GLY A 14 14.47 -9.06 -8.01
N GLU A 15 13.80 -8.24 -7.22
CA GLU A 15 14.12 -7.88 -5.85
C GLU A 15 12.85 -7.58 -5.06
N ILE A 16 12.95 -7.42 -3.74
CA ILE A 16 11.85 -7.00 -2.86
C ILE A 16 12.13 -5.57 -2.40
N GLY A 17 11.11 -4.72 -2.51
CA GLY A 17 11.19 -3.32 -2.10
C GLY A 17 11.44 -2.36 -3.25
N MET A 18 11.58 -1.08 -2.92
CA MET A 18 11.82 0.08 -3.80
C MET A 18 11.11 0.05 -5.16
N ASN A 19 9.82 -0.33 -5.15
CA ASN A 19 9.01 -0.41 -6.35
C ASN A 19 8.92 0.94 -7.06
N MET A 20 9.33 0.99 -8.33
CA MET A 20 9.16 2.14 -9.21
C MET A 20 9.06 1.67 -10.65
N ASN A 21 7.84 1.61 -11.16
CA ASN A 21 7.53 1.06 -12.46
C ASN A 21 7.08 2.15 -13.42
N LEU A 22 7.76 2.30 -14.54
CA LEU A 22 7.43 3.27 -15.58
C LEU A 22 6.66 2.60 -16.70
N PHE A 23 5.63 3.28 -17.20
CA PHE A 23 4.92 2.91 -18.42
C PHE A 23 4.94 4.08 -19.38
N ALA A 24 5.17 3.81 -20.66
CA ALA A 24 5.09 4.83 -21.70
C ALA A 24 4.26 4.33 -22.88
N TYR A 25 3.58 5.26 -23.52
CA TYR A 25 2.90 5.03 -24.78
C TYR A 25 3.10 6.20 -25.75
N GLY A 26 3.32 5.88 -26.99
CA GLY A 26 3.45 6.83 -28.11
C GLY A 26 4.59 6.48 -29.06
N LYS A 27 4.87 7.38 -30.00
CA LYS A 27 6.04 7.27 -30.86
C LYS A 27 7.32 7.58 -30.06
N PRO A 28 8.47 6.97 -30.37
CA PRO A 28 9.71 7.16 -29.62
C PRO A 28 10.08 8.62 -29.33
N GLU A 29 9.77 9.52 -30.26
CA GLU A 29 10.03 10.94 -30.13
C GLU A 29 8.99 11.73 -29.31
N ASN A 30 7.85 11.12 -28.97
CA ASN A 30 6.74 11.79 -28.28
C ASN A 30 5.95 10.81 -27.37
N GLN A 31 6.66 10.06 -26.55
CA GLN A 31 6.06 9.15 -25.59
C GLN A 31 5.54 9.91 -24.36
N LYS A 32 4.35 9.55 -23.89
CA LYS A 32 3.81 10.01 -22.61
C LYS A 32 4.05 8.96 -21.54
N TRP A 33 4.45 9.39 -20.36
CA TRP A 33 4.91 8.55 -19.25
C TRP A 33 3.99 8.64 -18.04
N ILE A 34 3.85 7.53 -17.34
CA ILE A 34 3.32 7.45 -15.98
C ILE A 34 4.27 6.65 -15.10
N ILE A 35 4.25 6.91 -13.80
CA ILE A 35 4.95 6.14 -12.79
C ILE A 35 3.90 5.39 -11.97
N VAL A 36 4.13 4.11 -11.72
CA VAL A 36 3.38 3.32 -10.75
C VAL A 36 4.31 3.04 -9.56
N ASP A 37 3.95 3.59 -8.41
CA ASP A 37 4.66 3.55 -7.13
C ASP A 37 6.03 4.24 -7.13
N ILE A 38 6.50 4.65 -5.96
CA ILE A 38 7.83 5.21 -5.69
C ILE A 38 8.25 4.77 -4.28
N GLY A 39 8.79 3.57 -4.17
CA GLY A 39 9.10 2.92 -2.92
C GLY A 39 10.54 3.04 -2.45
N VAL A 40 10.79 2.52 -1.26
CA VAL A 40 12.11 2.33 -0.68
C VAL A 40 12.35 0.86 -0.36
N THR A 41 13.61 0.49 -0.19
CA THR A 41 14.00 -0.70 0.57
C THR A 41 14.86 -0.28 1.74
N PHE A 42 14.80 -1.04 2.82
CA PHE A 42 15.65 -0.83 4.00
C PHE A 42 16.93 -1.63 3.84
N THR A 43 18.03 -1.04 4.28
CA THR A 43 19.32 -1.71 4.22
C THR A 43 19.51 -2.64 5.41
N ASP A 44 20.42 -3.55 5.24
CA ASP A 44 20.97 -4.41 6.28
C ASP A 44 22.42 -3.98 6.65
N ASP A 45 23.09 -4.79 7.42
CA ASP A 45 24.47 -4.54 7.87
C ASP A 45 25.52 -4.49 6.73
N SER A 46 25.12 -4.88 5.49
CA SER A 46 26.00 -4.82 4.31
C SER A 46 26.29 -3.39 3.85
N TYR A 47 25.49 -2.41 4.28
CA TYR A 47 25.60 -1.00 3.91
C TYR A 47 25.67 -0.10 5.14
N PRO A 48 26.78 -0.08 5.88
CA PRO A 48 26.92 0.71 7.11
C PRO A 48 26.68 2.20 6.88
N GLY A 49 25.80 2.80 7.70
CA GLY A 49 25.48 4.24 7.62
C GLY A 49 24.45 4.61 6.57
N ILE A 50 23.86 3.63 5.88
CA ILE A 50 22.73 3.82 4.96
C ILE A 50 21.48 3.20 5.59
N ASP A 51 20.44 4.00 5.80
CA ASP A 51 19.18 3.53 6.41
C ASP A 51 18.18 3.03 5.37
N LEU A 52 18.18 3.62 4.17
CA LEU A 52 17.23 3.28 3.11
C LEU A 52 17.83 3.53 1.71
N ILE A 53 17.32 2.76 0.74
CA ILE A 53 17.67 2.87 -0.67
C ILE A 53 16.38 3.09 -1.46
N TYR A 54 16.47 3.86 -2.54
CA TYR A 54 15.38 4.05 -3.50
C TYR A 54 15.91 4.08 -4.93
N PRO A 55 15.06 3.82 -5.93
CA PRO A 55 15.48 3.78 -7.33
C PRO A 55 16.08 5.10 -7.80
N ASP A 56 17.04 5.05 -8.72
CA ASP A 56 17.55 6.25 -9.38
C ASP A 56 16.49 6.81 -10.36
N PRO A 57 15.95 8.01 -10.11
CA PRO A 57 14.95 8.62 -10.97
C PRO A 57 15.57 9.39 -12.14
N GLY A 58 16.86 9.33 -12.39
CA GLY A 58 17.57 10.14 -13.38
C GLY A 58 16.90 10.10 -14.75
N PHE A 59 16.60 8.91 -15.24
CA PHE A 59 15.93 8.72 -16.53
C PHE A 59 14.58 9.46 -16.62
N ILE A 60 13.71 9.33 -15.64
CA ILE A 60 12.37 9.94 -15.71
C ILE A 60 12.39 11.44 -15.41
N ILE A 61 13.40 11.93 -14.69
CA ILE A 61 13.62 13.37 -14.50
C ILE A 61 13.90 14.05 -15.83
N GLU A 62 14.67 13.43 -16.73
CA GLU A 62 14.91 13.95 -18.08
C GLU A 62 13.64 13.98 -18.92
N LYS A 63 12.68 13.08 -18.65
CA LYS A 63 11.38 12.97 -19.33
C LYS A 63 10.23 13.68 -18.60
N LYS A 64 10.52 14.48 -17.58
CA LYS A 64 9.49 15.10 -16.70
C LYS A 64 8.42 15.93 -17.42
N ASN A 65 8.74 16.51 -18.57
CA ASN A 65 7.78 17.30 -19.36
C ASN A 65 6.71 16.41 -20.03
N ASP A 66 7.00 15.14 -20.22
CA ASP A 66 6.11 14.14 -20.78
C ASP A 66 5.53 13.20 -19.71
N LEU A 67 5.91 13.42 -18.45
CA LEU A 67 5.38 12.68 -17.30
C LEU A 67 4.01 13.21 -16.91
N LEU A 68 2.98 12.39 -17.07
CA LEU A 68 1.58 12.74 -16.78
C LEU A 68 1.22 12.64 -15.31
N GLY A 69 1.86 11.73 -14.58
CA GLY A 69 1.59 11.59 -13.15
C GLY A 69 2.18 10.31 -12.52
N ILE A 70 2.02 10.25 -11.21
CA ILE A 70 2.37 9.11 -10.35
C ILE A 70 1.07 8.49 -9.88
N VAL A 71 0.93 7.19 -10.04
CA VAL A 71 -0.24 6.38 -9.64
C VAL A 71 0.19 5.44 -8.53
N LEU A 72 -0.40 5.57 -7.35
CA LEU A 72 -0.01 4.77 -6.19
C LEU A 72 -0.98 3.62 -5.99
N THR A 73 -0.45 2.40 -5.86
CA THR A 73 -1.24 1.19 -5.64
C THR A 73 -1.73 1.09 -4.20
N HIS A 74 -0.86 1.32 -3.22
CA HIS A 74 -1.17 1.27 -1.79
C HIS A 74 -0.09 1.96 -0.94
N GLY A 75 -0.26 1.98 0.38
CA GLY A 75 0.51 2.82 1.30
C GLY A 75 1.69 2.14 2.01
N HIS A 76 2.21 1.00 1.55
CA HIS A 76 3.44 0.42 2.11
C HIS A 76 4.67 1.23 1.73
N GLU A 77 5.73 1.16 2.57
CA GLU A 77 6.96 1.94 2.38
C GLU A 77 7.70 1.58 1.10
N ASP A 78 7.66 0.33 0.69
CA ASP A 78 8.26 -0.16 -0.55
C ASP A 78 7.48 0.27 -1.82
N HIS A 79 6.33 0.98 -1.64
CA HIS A 79 5.53 1.58 -2.71
C HIS A 79 5.44 3.11 -2.64
N ILE A 80 5.52 3.71 -1.44
CA ILE A 80 5.41 5.17 -1.28
C ILE A 80 6.59 5.82 -0.53
N GLY A 81 7.54 5.03 -0.04
CA GLY A 81 8.57 5.51 0.87
C GLY A 81 9.47 6.61 0.30
N ALA A 82 9.79 6.55 -0.98
CA ALA A 82 10.66 7.52 -1.63
C ALA A 82 9.92 8.73 -2.24
N ILE A 83 8.57 8.77 -2.17
CA ILE A 83 7.80 9.80 -2.89
C ILE A 83 8.18 11.23 -2.51
N ALA A 84 8.39 11.50 -1.22
CA ALA A 84 8.76 12.82 -0.74
C ALA A 84 10.23 13.20 -1.04
N HIS A 85 11.06 12.23 -1.45
CA HIS A 85 12.45 12.45 -1.87
C HIS A 85 12.55 12.71 -3.38
N ILE A 86 11.77 11.98 -4.19
CA ILE A 86 11.84 12.01 -5.66
C ILE A 86 10.91 13.07 -6.26
N TRP A 87 9.66 13.18 -5.77
CA TRP A 87 8.64 14.07 -6.31
C TRP A 87 9.09 15.55 -6.47
N PRO A 88 9.88 16.16 -5.57
CA PRO A 88 10.33 17.56 -5.75
C PRO A 88 11.05 17.84 -7.06
N LYS A 89 11.66 16.78 -7.66
CA LYS A 89 12.34 16.88 -8.96
C LYS A 89 11.38 16.70 -10.13
N LEU A 90 10.24 16.02 -9.92
CA LEU A 90 9.24 15.69 -10.95
C LEU A 90 8.09 16.70 -10.99
N LYS A 91 7.55 17.09 -9.85
CA LYS A 91 6.45 18.07 -9.65
C LYS A 91 5.20 17.78 -10.50
N CYS A 92 4.89 16.50 -10.73
CA CYS A 92 3.70 16.06 -11.47
C CYS A 92 2.53 15.78 -10.53
N LYS A 93 1.37 15.41 -11.09
CA LYS A 93 0.20 14.96 -10.34
C LYS A 93 0.49 13.62 -9.65
N ILE A 94 -0.16 13.41 -8.50
CA ILE A 94 -0.12 12.17 -7.70
C ILE A 94 -1.55 11.70 -7.53
N PHE A 95 -1.81 10.44 -7.83
CA PHE A 95 -3.12 9.81 -7.72
C PHE A 95 -3.05 8.68 -6.67
N ALA A 96 -3.91 8.75 -5.67
CA ALA A 96 -3.92 7.80 -4.57
C ALA A 96 -5.33 7.60 -4.00
N THR A 97 -5.61 6.43 -3.45
CA THR A 97 -6.82 6.19 -2.67
C THR A 97 -6.77 6.95 -1.33
N PRO A 98 -7.92 7.15 -0.64
CA PRO A 98 -7.99 7.99 0.56
C PRO A 98 -6.95 7.66 1.63
N PHE A 99 -6.79 6.37 1.98
CA PHE A 99 -5.85 5.97 3.01
C PHE A 99 -4.39 6.22 2.60
N THR A 100 -4.01 5.84 1.39
CA THR A 100 -2.68 6.13 0.83
C THR A 100 -2.42 7.63 0.77
N ALA A 101 -3.43 8.43 0.38
CA ALA A 101 -3.34 9.90 0.35
C ALA A 101 -3.06 10.51 1.74
N VAL A 102 -3.66 9.98 2.81
CA VAL A 102 -3.37 10.43 4.18
C VAL A 102 -1.91 10.13 4.54
N LEU A 103 -1.41 8.94 4.21
CA LEU A 103 -0.03 8.55 4.52
C LEU A 103 1.00 9.41 3.79
N ILE A 104 0.81 9.66 2.50
CA ILE A 104 1.76 10.50 1.75
C ILE A 104 1.70 11.97 2.18
N LYS A 105 0.53 12.51 2.55
CA LYS A 105 0.44 13.87 3.13
C LYS A 105 1.31 14.02 4.36
N GLU A 106 1.33 13.03 5.26
CA GLU A 106 2.21 13.07 6.44
C GLU A 106 3.70 13.02 6.04
N LYS A 107 4.10 12.21 5.04
CA LYS A 107 5.47 12.17 4.53
C LYS A 107 5.93 13.52 3.96
N PHE A 108 5.08 14.16 3.16
CA PHE A 108 5.38 15.47 2.59
C PHE A 108 5.42 16.59 3.64
N LYS A 109 4.53 16.51 4.64
CA LYS A 109 4.52 17.42 5.78
C LYS A 109 5.82 17.35 6.60
N GLU A 110 6.36 16.15 6.83
CA GLU A 110 7.65 15.97 7.49
C GLU A 110 8.81 16.64 6.74
N LYS A 111 8.70 16.77 5.42
CA LYS A 111 9.65 17.48 4.55
C LYS A 111 9.27 18.95 4.29
N GLN A 112 8.19 19.45 4.88
CA GLN A 112 7.67 20.81 4.68
C GLN A 112 7.32 21.11 3.21
N ILE A 113 6.82 20.12 2.48
CA ILE A 113 6.43 20.24 1.08
C ILE A 113 4.90 20.25 0.96
N ASP A 114 4.35 21.25 0.30
CA ASP A 114 2.91 21.33 0.00
C ASP A 114 2.60 20.61 -1.32
N ILE A 115 1.73 19.60 -1.26
CA ILE A 115 1.25 18.84 -2.40
C ILE A 115 -0.25 19.04 -2.67
N THR A 116 -0.91 19.97 -1.99
CA THR A 116 -2.37 20.15 -2.04
C THR A 116 -2.89 20.28 -3.48
N LYS A 117 -2.16 20.97 -4.34
CA LYS A 117 -2.53 21.15 -5.76
C LYS A 117 -2.16 19.99 -6.66
N SER A 118 -1.31 19.09 -6.20
CA SER A 118 -0.77 17.97 -6.99
C SER A 118 -1.39 16.63 -6.64
N LEU A 119 -1.96 16.48 -5.44
CA LEU A 119 -2.57 15.24 -4.98
C LEU A 119 -4.04 15.19 -5.38
N GLU A 120 -4.40 14.16 -6.11
CA GLU A 120 -5.77 13.81 -6.49
C GLU A 120 -6.17 12.50 -5.82
N ILE A 121 -7.30 12.53 -5.10
CA ILE A 121 -7.83 11.36 -4.41
C ILE A 121 -8.73 10.60 -5.36
N VAL A 122 -8.42 9.34 -5.58
CA VAL A 122 -9.20 8.43 -6.42
C VAL A 122 -10.07 7.55 -5.52
N ASN A 123 -11.35 7.47 -5.82
CA ASN A 123 -12.26 6.58 -5.10
C ASN A 123 -11.84 5.11 -5.30
N LEU A 124 -12.15 4.26 -4.32
CA LEU A 124 -11.98 2.82 -4.47
C LEU A 124 -12.72 2.34 -5.72
N ASN A 125 -12.06 1.49 -6.50
CA ASN A 125 -12.55 1.04 -7.80
C ASN A 125 -12.81 2.14 -8.83
N GLY A 126 -12.26 3.35 -8.62
CA GLY A 126 -12.37 4.49 -9.52
C GLY A 126 -11.49 4.35 -10.76
N THR A 127 -11.69 5.25 -11.70
CA THR A 127 -10.95 5.32 -12.97
C THR A 127 -10.42 6.72 -13.16
N ILE A 128 -9.21 6.83 -13.69
CA ILE A 128 -8.58 8.09 -14.10
C ILE A 128 -8.11 7.99 -15.55
N GLU A 129 -8.05 9.11 -16.23
CA GLU A 129 -7.54 9.22 -17.60
C GLU A 129 -6.34 10.17 -17.63
N LEU A 130 -5.21 9.67 -18.10
CA LEU A 130 -3.94 10.39 -18.19
C LEU A 130 -3.39 10.26 -19.62
N GLY A 131 -3.73 11.20 -20.47
CA GLY A 131 -3.36 11.15 -21.89
C GLY A 131 -3.81 9.86 -22.56
N PRO A 132 -2.88 9.00 -23.04
CA PRO A 132 -3.24 7.74 -23.70
C PRO A 132 -3.57 6.60 -22.70
N PHE A 133 -3.45 6.84 -21.40
CA PHE A 133 -3.69 5.83 -20.36
C PHE A 133 -5.05 6.02 -19.73
N LYS A 134 -5.87 4.96 -19.72
CA LYS A 134 -7.06 4.83 -18.88
C LYS A 134 -6.75 3.83 -17.79
N ILE A 135 -6.73 4.30 -16.53
CA ILE A 135 -6.28 3.52 -15.39
C ILE A 135 -7.46 3.29 -14.45
N GLU A 136 -7.80 2.04 -14.24
CA GLU A 136 -8.86 1.59 -13.36
C GLU A 136 -8.25 0.95 -12.12
N TYR A 137 -8.56 1.47 -10.95
CA TYR A 137 -8.19 0.89 -9.66
C TYR A 137 -9.06 -0.34 -9.39
N ILE A 138 -8.45 -1.42 -8.96
CA ILE A 138 -9.13 -2.69 -8.65
C ILE A 138 -8.80 -3.03 -7.20
N THR A 139 -9.79 -2.96 -6.32
CA THR A 139 -9.60 -3.32 -4.92
C THR A 139 -9.20 -4.78 -4.79
N LEU A 140 -8.10 -5.01 -4.09
CA LEU A 140 -7.56 -6.30 -3.74
C LEU A 140 -7.57 -6.51 -2.22
N THR A 141 -6.98 -7.58 -1.74
CA THR A 141 -6.72 -7.82 -0.32
C THR A 141 -5.21 -7.97 -0.10
N HIS A 142 -4.71 -7.32 0.95
CA HIS A 142 -3.31 -7.34 1.36
C HIS A 142 -3.20 -6.99 2.86
N SER A 143 -1.99 -6.87 3.40
CA SER A 143 -1.75 -6.52 4.80
C SER A 143 -1.79 -5.02 5.11
N ILE A 144 -2.56 -4.26 4.35
CA ILE A 144 -2.79 -2.82 4.51
C ILE A 144 -4.20 -2.47 4.05
N LEU A 145 -4.69 -1.26 4.39
CA LEU A 145 -5.97 -0.75 3.88
C LEU A 145 -5.85 -0.29 2.43
N GLU A 146 -6.94 -0.47 1.70
CA GLU A 146 -7.11 0.01 0.32
C GLU A 146 -5.99 -0.42 -0.65
N PRO A 147 -5.57 -1.71 -0.66
CA PRO A 147 -4.63 -2.19 -1.65
C PRO A 147 -5.32 -2.33 -3.01
N ASN A 148 -4.63 -1.91 -4.07
CA ASN A 148 -5.19 -1.92 -5.41
C ASN A 148 -4.25 -2.56 -6.41
N GLY A 149 -4.83 -3.36 -7.32
CA GLY A 149 -4.26 -3.58 -8.64
C GLY A 149 -4.72 -2.48 -9.59
N LEU A 150 -4.03 -2.35 -10.71
CA LEU A 150 -4.33 -1.36 -11.74
C LEU A 150 -4.55 -2.06 -13.08
N ARG A 151 -5.71 -1.80 -13.69
CA ARG A 151 -5.94 -2.11 -15.10
C ARG A 151 -5.56 -0.87 -15.92
N ILE A 152 -4.46 -0.95 -16.64
CA ILE A 152 -3.92 0.15 -17.45
C ILE A 152 -4.24 -0.15 -18.91
N GLU A 153 -5.18 0.58 -19.48
CA GLU A 153 -5.59 0.48 -20.86
C GLU A 153 -4.93 1.56 -21.71
N THR A 154 -4.40 1.14 -22.86
CA THR A 154 -3.81 2.01 -23.87
C THR A 154 -4.30 1.57 -25.25
N PRO A 155 -4.09 2.36 -26.32
CA PRO A 155 -4.42 1.91 -27.68
C PRO A 155 -3.68 0.63 -28.13
N ALA A 156 -2.55 0.27 -27.48
CA ALA A 156 -1.83 -0.98 -27.77
C ALA A 156 -2.43 -2.19 -27.07
N GLY A 157 -3.23 -1.99 -26.01
CA GLY A 157 -3.83 -3.07 -25.23
C GLY A 157 -3.86 -2.78 -23.76
N VAL A 158 -4.22 -3.81 -22.97
CA VAL A 158 -4.40 -3.73 -21.51
C VAL A 158 -3.24 -4.37 -20.79
N ILE A 159 -2.68 -3.66 -19.81
CA ILE A 159 -1.76 -4.21 -18.81
C ILE A 159 -2.52 -4.37 -17.49
N LEU A 160 -2.32 -5.50 -16.81
CA LEU A 160 -2.74 -5.70 -15.43
C LEU A 160 -1.51 -5.61 -14.51
N HIS A 161 -1.44 -4.56 -13.69
CA HIS A 161 -0.45 -4.42 -12.62
C HIS A 161 -1.11 -4.81 -11.32
N THR A 162 -0.62 -5.84 -10.63
CA THR A 162 -1.31 -6.35 -9.45
C THR A 162 -1.10 -5.48 -8.20
N GLY A 163 -0.05 -4.65 -8.16
CA GLY A 163 0.46 -4.20 -6.87
C GLY A 163 0.79 -5.42 -6.01
N ASP A 164 0.77 -5.26 -4.69
CA ASP A 164 0.89 -6.38 -3.75
C ASP A 164 -0.48 -6.95 -3.41
N TRP A 165 -0.57 -8.27 -3.33
CA TRP A 165 -1.84 -8.93 -3.15
C TRP A 165 -1.74 -10.28 -2.44
N LYS A 166 -2.82 -10.65 -1.78
CA LYS A 166 -3.11 -12.01 -1.34
C LYS A 166 -4.59 -12.28 -1.51
N VAL A 167 -5.00 -13.52 -1.66
CA VAL A 167 -6.42 -13.89 -1.65
C VAL A 167 -6.82 -14.18 -0.21
N ASP A 168 -7.57 -13.27 0.41
CA ASP A 168 -8.22 -13.51 1.70
C ASP A 168 -9.73 -13.73 1.46
N PRO A 169 -10.26 -14.93 1.71
CA PRO A 169 -11.69 -15.20 1.50
C PRO A 169 -12.59 -14.52 2.53
N ASN A 170 -12.04 -14.13 3.68
CA ASN A 170 -12.76 -13.52 4.78
C ASN A 170 -11.98 -12.32 5.38
N PRO A 171 -11.75 -11.26 4.59
CA PRO A 171 -11.07 -10.08 5.09
C PRO A 171 -11.91 -9.44 6.20
N LEU A 172 -11.24 -8.93 7.23
CA LEU A 172 -11.89 -8.30 8.37
C LEU A 172 -12.19 -6.82 8.14
N ILE A 173 -11.39 -6.18 7.30
CA ILE A 173 -11.52 -4.77 6.92
C ILE A 173 -11.41 -4.65 5.41
N GLY A 174 -12.24 -3.79 4.83
CA GLY A 174 -12.29 -3.57 3.39
C GLY A 174 -13.09 -4.64 2.65
N ASP A 175 -13.12 -4.51 1.33
CA ASP A 175 -13.88 -5.39 0.46
C ASP A 175 -13.10 -6.65 0.09
N LYS A 176 -13.83 -7.73 -0.18
CA LYS A 176 -13.27 -8.93 -0.82
C LYS A 176 -12.84 -8.62 -2.25
N ILE A 177 -11.84 -9.36 -2.73
CA ILE A 177 -11.48 -9.35 -4.14
C ILE A 177 -12.71 -9.75 -4.99
N ASN A 178 -13.05 -8.92 -5.95
CA ASN A 178 -14.12 -9.22 -6.90
C ASN A 178 -13.58 -10.14 -8.01
N SER A 179 -13.66 -11.45 -7.80
CA SER A 179 -13.16 -12.47 -8.72
C SER A 179 -13.85 -12.41 -10.09
N GLU A 180 -15.16 -12.08 -10.15
CA GLU A 180 -15.90 -11.95 -11.40
C GLU A 180 -15.39 -10.77 -12.24
N ARG A 181 -15.01 -9.66 -11.59
CA ARG A 181 -14.40 -8.52 -12.28
C ARG A 181 -13.06 -8.89 -12.89
N LEU A 182 -12.19 -9.57 -12.11
CA LEU A 182 -10.90 -10.04 -12.60
C LEU A 182 -11.06 -11.04 -13.76
N LYS A 183 -12.02 -11.96 -13.65
CA LYS A 183 -12.33 -12.90 -14.72
C LYS A 183 -12.76 -12.17 -16.00
N LYS A 184 -13.66 -11.19 -15.91
CA LYS A 184 -14.09 -10.37 -17.04
C LYS A 184 -12.92 -9.59 -17.69
N ILE A 185 -11.95 -9.14 -16.91
CA ILE A 185 -10.75 -8.48 -17.43
C ILE A 185 -9.92 -9.50 -18.22
N GLY A 186 -9.72 -10.71 -17.68
CA GLY A 186 -9.00 -11.78 -18.36
C GLY A 186 -9.67 -12.24 -19.65
N GLU A 187 -11.01 -12.37 -19.65
CA GLU A 187 -11.80 -12.75 -20.84
C GLU A 187 -11.71 -11.73 -21.98
N LYS A 188 -11.57 -10.44 -21.67
CA LYS A 188 -11.35 -9.38 -22.66
C LYS A 188 -9.92 -9.35 -23.22
N GLY A 189 -9.01 -10.06 -22.60
CA GLY A 189 -7.61 -10.14 -22.97
C GLY A 189 -6.74 -9.12 -22.22
N VAL A 190 -5.59 -9.60 -21.77
CA VAL A 190 -4.55 -8.81 -21.10
C VAL A 190 -3.25 -9.02 -21.88
N LEU A 191 -2.67 -7.93 -22.36
CA LEU A 191 -1.44 -7.95 -23.15
C LEU A 191 -0.24 -8.39 -22.30
N ALA A 192 -0.17 -7.89 -21.06
CA ALA A 192 0.87 -8.23 -20.10
C ALA A 192 0.35 -8.11 -18.68
N MET A 193 0.91 -8.90 -17.76
CA MET A 193 0.67 -8.82 -16.33
C MET A 193 1.99 -8.53 -15.60
N ILE A 194 2.01 -7.45 -14.84
CA ILE A 194 3.08 -7.11 -13.91
C ILE A 194 2.59 -7.58 -12.53
N CYS A 195 3.22 -8.63 -12.01
CA CYS A 195 2.67 -9.39 -10.88
C CYS A 195 3.64 -9.45 -9.70
N ASP A 196 3.14 -9.15 -8.51
CA ASP A 196 3.80 -9.56 -7.27
C ASP A 196 3.95 -11.08 -7.26
N SER A 197 5.18 -11.53 -7.15
CA SER A 197 5.57 -12.94 -7.14
C SER A 197 6.44 -13.30 -5.92
N THR A 198 6.41 -12.48 -4.87
CA THR A 198 7.20 -12.65 -3.65
C THR A 198 7.09 -14.06 -3.05
N ASN A 199 5.88 -14.63 -3.08
CA ASN A 199 5.60 -15.94 -2.51
C ASN A 199 5.43 -17.06 -3.56
N VAL A 200 5.91 -16.88 -4.78
CA VAL A 200 5.72 -17.85 -5.88
C VAL A 200 6.26 -19.24 -5.57
N PHE A 201 7.31 -19.36 -4.75
CA PHE A 201 7.89 -20.63 -4.32
C PHE A 201 7.27 -21.18 -3.03
N SER A 202 6.39 -20.44 -2.37
CA SER A 202 5.76 -20.88 -1.11
C SER A 202 4.61 -21.84 -1.42
N ILE A 203 4.72 -23.06 -0.92
CA ILE A 203 3.67 -24.09 -1.08
C ILE A 203 2.52 -23.82 -0.10
N GLY A 204 1.29 -23.94 -0.59
CA GLY A 204 0.09 -23.82 0.24
C GLY A 204 -0.71 -22.56 -0.04
N ARG A 205 -1.46 -22.10 0.97
CA ARG A 205 -2.31 -20.90 0.90
C ARG A 205 -2.06 -20.02 2.11
N SER A 206 -2.02 -18.72 1.92
CA SER A 206 -2.09 -17.77 3.04
C SER A 206 -3.47 -17.89 3.70
N GLY A 207 -3.53 -18.04 5.03
CA GLY A 207 -4.78 -18.04 5.78
C GLY A 207 -5.49 -16.69 5.76
N SER A 208 -6.72 -16.66 6.30
CA SER A 208 -7.49 -15.45 6.49
C SER A 208 -7.11 -14.71 7.77
N GLU A 209 -7.23 -13.38 7.79
CA GLU A 209 -7.11 -12.59 9.02
C GLU A 209 -8.19 -12.98 10.05
N LEU A 210 -9.35 -13.49 9.61
CA LEU A 210 -10.38 -14.04 10.48
C LEU A 210 -9.87 -15.27 11.28
N ASP A 211 -9.10 -16.17 10.65
CA ASP A 211 -8.55 -17.34 11.31
C ASP A 211 -7.48 -16.93 12.34
N VAL A 212 -6.68 -15.92 12.01
CA VAL A 212 -5.71 -15.33 12.93
C VAL A 212 -6.42 -14.72 14.14
N ARG A 213 -7.52 -13.98 13.94
CA ARG A 213 -8.34 -13.42 15.04
C ARG A 213 -8.84 -14.48 15.98
N LYS A 214 -9.43 -15.57 15.45
CA LYS A 214 -9.94 -16.69 16.26
C LYS A 214 -8.83 -17.34 17.08
N SER A 215 -7.69 -17.60 16.47
CA SER A 215 -6.52 -18.18 17.14
C SER A 215 -5.99 -17.25 18.23
N MET A 216 -5.87 -15.95 17.92
CA MET A 216 -5.40 -14.93 18.87
C MET A 216 -6.34 -14.82 20.08
N LEU A 217 -7.65 -14.80 19.86
CA LEU A 217 -8.64 -14.74 20.93
C LEU A 217 -8.51 -15.96 21.85
N ASN A 218 -8.40 -17.17 21.30
CA ASN A 218 -8.21 -18.38 22.07
C ASN A 218 -6.93 -18.34 22.93
N ILE A 219 -5.82 -17.86 22.37
CA ILE A 219 -4.56 -17.72 23.12
C ILE A 219 -4.72 -16.69 24.24
N ILE A 220 -5.20 -15.47 23.93
CA ILE A 220 -5.28 -14.35 24.88
C ILE A 220 -6.25 -14.66 26.04
N SER A 221 -7.36 -15.36 25.77
CA SER A 221 -8.35 -15.73 26.78
C SER A 221 -7.75 -16.62 27.90
N ASN A 222 -6.70 -17.35 27.59
CA ASN A 222 -6.05 -18.25 28.55
C ASN A 222 -4.87 -17.59 29.30
N ILE A 223 -4.48 -16.36 28.95
CA ILE A 223 -3.36 -15.67 29.58
C ILE A 223 -3.84 -14.89 30.79
N LYS A 224 -3.17 -15.09 31.93
CA LYS A 224 -3.45 -14.42 33.20
C LYS A 224 -2.49 -13.26 33.52
N LYS A 225 -1.67 -12.87 32.56
CA LYS A 225 -0.68 -11.80 32.70
C LYS A 225 -0.79 -10.83 31.54
N LYS A 226 0.04 -9.80 31.54
CA LYS A 226 0.16 -8.82 30.44
C LYS A 226 0.41 -9.53 29.12
N VAL A 227 -0.32 -9.07 28.08
CA VAL A 227 -0.15 -9.54 26.71
C VAL A 227 0.56 -8.44 25.90
N ILE A 228 1.58 -8.81 25.15
CA ILE A 228 2.27 -7.95 24.21
C ILE A 228 2.14 -8.58 22.83
N VAL A 229 1.55 -7.85 21.90
CA VAL A 229 1.40 -8.27 20.51
C VAL A 229 2.30 -7.42 19.63
N THR A 230 3.16 -8.05 18.84
CA THR A 230 3.98 -7.38 17.84
C THR A 230 3.44 -7.69 16.45
N SER A 231 3.33 -6.66 15.61
CA SER A 231 2.93 -6.80 14.22
C SER A 231 3.45 -5.63 13.39
N PHE A 232 3.39 -5.76 12.07
CA PHE A 232 3.59 -4.60 11.21
C PHE A 232 2.52 -3.55 11.49
N ALA A 233 2.96 -2.30 11.66
CA ALA A 233 2.06 -1.18 11.97
C ALA A 233 1.00 -0.96 10.87
N SER A 234 1.35 -1.23 9.62
CA SER A 234 0.48 -1.10 8.46
C SER A 234 -0.67 -2.10 8.41
N ASN A 235 -0.55 -3.25 9.13
CA ASN A 235 -1.61 -4.26 9.13
C ASN A 235 -2.76 -3.86 10.05
N VAL A 236 -3.67 -3.01 9.54
CA VAL A 236 -4.82 -2.50 10.27
C VAL A 236 -5.82 -3.61 10.63
N ALA A 237 -5.95 -4.65 9.80
CA ALA A 237 -6.81 -5.79 10.10
C ALA A 237 -6.28 -6.59 11.31
N ARG A 238 -4.95 -6.72 11.45
CA ARG A 238 -4.32 -7.30 12.62
C ARG A 238 -4.51 -6.41 13.86
N MET A 239 -4.35 -5.10 13.69
CA MET A 239 -4.60 -4.12 14.75
C MET A 239 -6.04 -4.23 15.26
N GLU A 240 -7.01 -4.24 14.37
CA GLU A 240 -8.43 -4.39 14.71
C GLU A 240 -8.72 -5.73 15.42
N SER A 241 -8.06 -6.82 15.00
CA SER A 241 -8.15 -8.10 15.68
C SER A 241 -7.62 -8.06 17.12
N VAL A 242 -6.56 -7.29 17.39
CA VAL A 242 -6.03 -7.09 18.75
C VAL A 242 -7.02 -6.29 19.60
N PHE A 243 -7.63 -5.25 19.04
CA PHE A 243 -8.69 -4.48 19.72
C PHE A 243 -9.88 -5.37 20.06
N TYR A 244 -10.35 -6.14 19.09
CA TYR A 244 -11.43 -7.10 19.29
C TYR A 244 -11.10 -8.11 20.42
N CYS A 245 -9.91 -8.69 20.42
CA CYS A 245 -9.50 -9.62 21.47
C CYS A 245 -9.42 -8.95 22.84
N ALA A 246 -8.95 -7.73 22.93
CA ALA A 246 -8.91 -6.97 24.18
C ALA A 246 -10.32 -6.75 24.72
N GLU A 247 -11.26 -6.30 23.90
CA GLU A 247 -12.66 -6.12 24.27
C GLU A 247 -13.30 -7.44 24.75
N GLN A 248 -13.16 -8.53 23.99
CA GLN A 248 -13.73 -9.84 24.34
C GLN A 248 -13.16 -10.43 25.64
N THR A 249 -11.96 -10.04 26.04
CA THR A 249 -11.30 -10.52 27.25
C THR A 249 -11.31 -9.51 28.40
N GLY A 250 -12.01 -8.39 28.23
CA GLY A 250 -12.14 -7.31 29.22
C GLY A 250 -10.79 -6.68 29.59
N ARG A 251 -9.92 -6.51 28.59
CA ARG A 251 -8.60 -5.89 28.72
C ARG A 251 -8.60 -4.48 28.13
N GLU A 252 -7.81 -3.63 28.74
CA GLU A 252 -7.43 -2.35 28.15
C GLU A 252 -6.34 -2.57 27.10
N ILE A 253 -6.19 -1.63 26.18
CA ILE A 253 -5.17 -1.69 25.13
C ILE A 253 -4.39 -0.38 25.04
N SER A 254 -3.11 -0.46 24.76
CA SER A 254 -2.26 0.70 24.50
C SER A 254 -1.41 0.47 23.24
N LEU A 255 -1.34 1.47 22.37
CA LEU A 255 -0.54 1.43 21.16
C LEU A 255 0.87 1.97 21.45
N VAL A 256 1.88 1.14 21.15
CA VAL A 256 3.29 1.47 21.35
C VAL A 256 3.99 1.60 20.00
N GLY A 257 4.75 2.69 19.84
CA GLY A 257 5.47 2.99 18.60
C GLY A 257 4.80 4.08 17.76
N ARG A 258 5.63 4.96 17.19
CA ARG A 258 5.15 6.10 16.38
C ARG A 258 4.41 5.67 15.13
N SER A 259 4.92 4.66 14.42
CA SER A 259 4.28 4.14 13.21
C SER A 259 2.90 3.55 13.49
N MET A 260 2.77 2.77 14.59
CA MET A 260 1.49 2.20 15.00
C MET A 260 0.44 3.30 15.28
N GLN A 261 0.84 4.37 15.99
CA GLN A 261 -0.04 5.50 16.29
C GLN A 261 -0.40 6.31 15.04
N LYS A 262 0.53 6.49 14.09
CA LYS A 262 0.28 7.18 12.81
C LYS A 262 -0.75 6.41 11.97
N ILE A 263 -0.55 5.11 11.82
CA ILE A 263 -1.46 4.23 11.05
C ILE A 263 -2.86 4.18 11.69
N TYR A 264 -2.93 4.05 13.02
CA TYR A 264 -4.19 4.09 13.74
C TYR A 264 -4.97 5.38 13.44
N LYS A 265 -4.32 6.54 13.56
CA LYS A 265 -4.93 7.85 13.28
C LYS A 265 -5.37 7.97 11.83
N ALA A 266 -4.54 7.54 10.89
CA ALA A 266 -4.86 7.55 9.47
C ALA A 266 -6.08 6.66 9.16
N ALA A 267 -6.15 5.47 9.74
CA ALA A 267 -7.28 4.57 9.58
C ALA A 267 -8.59 5.18 10.14
N LYS A 268 -8.55 5.78 11.34
CA LYS A 268 -9.69 6.50 11.92
C LYS A 268 -10.13 7.67 11.05
N GLN A 269 -9.20 8.46 10.51
CA GLN A 269 -9.48 9.58 9.62
C GLN A 269 -10.18 9.15 8.32
N CYS A 270 -9.84 7.97 7.80
CA CYS A 270 -10.48 7.39 6.61
C CYS A 270 -11.78 6.64 6.92
N GLY A 271 -12.23 6.65 8.18
CA GLY A 271 -13.49 6.04 8.59
C GLY A 271 -13.40 4.55 8.90
N TYR A 272 -12.21 3.99 9.01
CA TYR A 272 -11.96 2.65 9.54
C TYR A 272 -11.86 2.67 11.08
N LEU A 273 -11.90 1.51 11.71
CA LEU A 273 -11.76 1.35 13.16
C LEU A 273 -12.77 2.21 13.97
N LYS A 274 -14.04 2.29 13.51
CA LYS A 274 -15.07 3.14 14.15
C LYS A 274 -15.58 2.54 15.45
N ASP A 275 -15.77 1.23 15.46
CA ASP A 275 -16.49 0.51 16.52
C ASP A 275 -15.53 -0.28 17.42
N ILE A 276 -14.35 0.28 17.70
CA ILE A 276 -13.36 -0.32 18.59
C ILE A 276 -13.22 0.49 19.87
N ILE A 277 -12.77 -0.18 20.93
CA ILE A 277 -12.40 0.50 22.19
C ILE A 277 -11.25 1.49 21.92
N GLU A 278 -11.28 2.66 22.57
CA GLU A 278 -10.19 3.64 22.41
C GLU A 278 -8.93 3.18 23.17
N PRO A 279 -7.76 3.26 22.54
CA PRO A 279 -6.52 2.89 23.22
C PRO A 279 -6.18 3.90 24.31
N ILE A 280 -5.76 3.41 25.46
CA ILE A 280 -5.32 4.24 26.56
C ILE A 280 -3.87 4.73 26.36
N ASP A 281 -3.54 5.87 27.00
CA ASP A 281 -2.16 6.37 27.02
C ASP A 281 -1.22 5.36 27.71
N LEU A 282 -0.02 5.15 27.16
CA LEU A 282 0.96 4.20 27.68
C LEU A 282 1.34 4.46 29.14
N ARG A 283 1.29 5.73 29.58
CA ARG A 283 1.56 6.09 31.00
C ARG A 283 0.48 5.57 31.92
N LYS A 284 -0.79 5.59 31.47
CA LYS A 284 -1.92 5.00 32.22
C LYS A 284 -1.83 3.49 32.25
N ALA A 285 -1.40 2.85 31.14
CA ALA A 285 -1.24 1.40 31.04
C ALA A 285 -0.27 0.81 32.08
N LYS A 286 0.72 1.58 32.54
CA LYS A 286 1.66 1.14 33.58
C LYS A 286 1.00 0.88 34.94
N ASN A 287 -0.14 1.51 35.21
CA ASN A 287 -0.85 1.42 36.47
C ASN A 287 -2.00 0.40 36.44
N ILE A 288 -2.21 -0.27 35.30
CA ILE A 288 -3.26 -1.28 35.14
C ILE A 288 -2.71 -2.65 35.55
N PRO A 289 -3.51 -3.46 36.30
CA PRO A 289 -3.14 -4.83 36.62
C PRO A 289 -2.75 -5.64 35.38
N SER A 290 -1.72 -6.49 35.50
CA SER A 290 -1.15 -7.22 34.36
C SER A 290 -2.16 -8.10 33.60
N GLU A 291 -3.17 -8.59 34.28
CA GLU A 291 -4.24 -9.41 33.69
C GLU A 291 -5.30 -8.57 32.94
N LYS A 292 -5.23 -7.24 33.05
CA LYS A 292 -6.18 -6.30 32.45
C LYS A 292 -5.58 -5.50 31.26
N ILE A 293 -4.35 -5.78 30.87
CA ILE A 293 -3.69 -5.07 29.78
C ILE A 293 -3.06 -6.04 28.80
#